data_ca98ab78667e2c2a39a0ce65803fe7bc
#
_entry.id   ca98ab78667e2c2a39a0ce65803fe7bc
#
_cell.length_a   1.000
_cell.length_b   1.000
_cell.length_c   1.000
_cell.angle_alpha   90.00
_cell.angle_beta   90.00
_cell.angle_gamma   90.00
#
_symmetry.space_group_name_H-M   'P 1'
#
loop_
_entity.id
_entity.type
_entity.pdbx_description
1 polymer ?
#
loop_
_entity_poly.entity_id
_entity_poly.type
_entity_poly.pdbx_seq_one_letter_code
_entity_poly.pdbx_strand_id
1 'polypeptide(L)'
;MPRKEIYKSVPGILRPYKEFLQSLKLNDHDQVIYYGCVGTCTPFVELLAVAIRGLHLEQVFVPLLDETKAQKIVNIDKIGMQVRGGPTEHINPKVLVIMGGLAMPNMPLTKNDVKELIQRHGKVKVIGVCFMNMFEKACWLDTISFDLMIDATIDPVTVTWKES
;
A
#
# COMPACT_ATOMS: atom_id res chain seq x y z
N MET A 1 16.81 2.39 -17.46
CA MET A 1 17.17 1.77 -16.18
C MET A 1 16.26 2.30 -15.08
N PRO A 2 15.80 1.48 -14.17
CA PRO A 2 15.02 1.97 -13.04
C PRO A 2 15.90 2.87 -12.16
N ARG A 3 15.34 4.01 -11.74
CA ARG A 3 15.98 4.92 -10.78
C ARG A 3 15.83 4.31 -9.39
N LYS A 4 16.95 4.13 -8.69
CA LYS A 4 16.99 3.61 -7.33
C LYS A 4 17.55 4.68 -6.39
N GLU A 5 16.82 4.99 -5.33
CA GLU A 5 17.21 5.98 -4.33
C GLU A 5 17.09 5.38 -2.93
N ILE A 6 17.91 5.85 -2.02
CA ILE A 6 17.94 5.40 -0.62
C ILE A 6 17.44 6.55 0.27
N TYR A 7 16.39 6.29 0.98
CA TYR A 7 15.81 7.19 1.99
C TYR A 7 15.97 6.60 3.38
N LYS A 8 15.70 7.39 4.41
CA LYS A 8 15.83 6.96 5.82
C LYS A 8 14.51 7.09 6.55
N SER A 9 14.25 6.15 7.45
CA SER A 9 13.15 6.19 8.41
C SER A 9 11.74 6.26 7.78
N VAL A 10 10.72 6.48 8.58
CA VAL A 10 9.32 6.58 8.15
C VAL A 10 9.10 7.66 7.07
N PRO A 11 9.66 8.89 7.19
CA PRO A 11 9.56 9.88 6.11
C PRO A 11 10.08 9.39 4.76
N GLY A 12 11.04 8.48 4.76
CA GLY A 12 11.58 7.86 3.55
C GLY A 12 10.60 6.90 2.85
N ILE A 13 9.59 6.41 3.56
CA ILE A 13 8.46 5.67 2.98
C ILE A 13 7.42 6.66 2.44
N LEU A 14 7.04 7.64 3.24
CA LEU A 14 5.88 8.49 2.98
C LEU A 14 6.14 9.57 1.93
N ARG A 15 7.33 10.16 1.91
CA ARG A 15 7.66 11.23 0.98
C ARG A 15 7.65 10.77 -0.48
N PRO A 16 8.41 9.74 -0.89
CA PRO A 16 8.39 9.28 -2.28
C PRO A 16 7.00 8.77 -2.70
N TYR A 17 6.25 8.16 -1.79
CA TYR A 17 4.87 7.77 -2.02
C TYR A 17 3.99 8.98 -2.38
N LYS A 18 4.01 10.01 -1.54
CA LYS A 18 3.25 11.25 -1.78
C LYS A 18 3.67 11.94 -3.06
N GLU A 19 4.97 12.11 -3.29
CA GLU A 19 5.52 12.76 -4.48
C GLU A 19 5.10 12.03 -5.76
N PHE A 20 5.11 10.70 -5.75
CA PHE A 20 4.64 9.91 -6.87
C PHE A 20 3.16 10.16 -7.16
N LEU A 21 2.29 10.10 -6.15
CA LEU A 21 0.85 10.38 -6.32
C LEU A 21 0.61 11.80 -6.86
N GLN A 22 1.32 12.79 -6.34
CA GLN A 22 1.24 14.18 -6.82
C GLN A 22 1.65 14.31 -8.30
N SER A 23 2.66 13.55 -8.72
CA SER A 23 3.15 13.58 -10.11
C SER A 23 2.14 13.05 -11.12
N LEU A 24 1.21 12.22 -10.68
CA LEU A 24 0.16 11.63 -11.53
C LEU A 24 -0.94 12.62 -11.91
N LYS A 25 -1.02 13.77 -11.24
CA LYS A 25 -2.04 14.82 -11.46
C LYS A 25 -3.46 14.26 -11.49
N LEU A 26 -3.78 13.43 -10.49
CA LEU A 26 -5.09 12.84 -10.33
C LEU A 26 -6.14 13.93 -10.02
N ASN A 27 -7.37 13.67 -10.42
CA ASN A 27 -8.50 14.53 -10.10
C ASN A 27 -9.03 14.27 -8.68
N ASP A 28 -9.76 15.25 -8.15
CA ASP A 28 -10.48 15.05 -6.90
C ASP A 28 -11.39 13.83 -7.00
N HIS A 29 -11.41 13.03 -5.94
CA HIS A 29 -12.15 11.76 -5.82
C HIS A 29 -11.65 10.61 -6.72
N ASP A 30 -10.57 10.78 -7.48
CA ASP A 30 -9.92 9.63 -8.10
C ASP A 30 -9.53 8.61 -7.02
N GLN A 31 -9.69 7.33 -7.33
CA GLN A 31 -9.62 6.28 -6.33
C GLN A 31 -8.23 5.65 -6.24
N VAL A 32 -7.73 5.53 -5.02
CA VAL A 32 -6.54 4.75 -4.65
C VAL A 32 -6.98 3.56 -3.81
N ILE A 33 -6.68 2.36 -4.27
CA ILE A 33 -7.03 1.13 -3.55
C ILE A 33 -5.79 0.45 -3.02
N TYR A 34 -5.81 0.14 -1.73
CA TYR A 34 -4.78 -0.63 -1.04
C TYR A 34 -5.23 -2.07 -0.87
N TYR A 35 -4.45 -3.00 -1.39
CA TYR A 35 -4.65 -4.43 -1.18
C TYR A 35 -3.64 -4.95 -0.18
N GLY A 36 -4.10 -5.54 0.91
CA GLY A 36 -3.23 -5.99 1.98
C GLY A 36 -3.87 -7.02 2.89
N CYS A 37 -3.08 -7.64 3.73
CA CYS A 37 -3.58 -8.53 4.76
C CYS A 37 -4.12 -7.76 5.96
N VAL A 38 -5.14 -8.30 6.58
CA VAL A 38 -5.76 -7.71 7.78
C VAL A 38 -4.79 -7.76 8.95
N GLY A 39 -4.71 -6.68 9.71
CA GLY A 39 -3.88 -6.57 10.90
C GLY A 39 -2.45 -6.14 10.59
N THR A 40 -1.69 -6.91 9.86
CA THR A 40 -0.28 -6.60 9.57
C THR A 40 -0.11 -5.46 8.59
N CYS A 41 -0.90 -5.43 7.50
CA CYS A 41 -0.82 -4.36 6.50
C CYS A 41 -1.61 -3.12 6.91
N THR A 42 -2.72 -3.27 7.61
CA THR A 42 -3.66 -2.18 7.91
C THR A 42 -2.99 -0.94 8.54
N PRO A 43 -2.11 -1.05 9.56
CA PRO A 43 -1.45 0.11 10.14
C PRO A 43 -0.59 0.89 9.13
N PHE A 44 0.09 0.19 8.24
CA PHE A 44 0.92 0.82 7.22
C PHE A 44 0.08 1.45 6.11
N VAL A 45 -1.05 0.85 5.76
CA VAL A 45 -2.04 1.43 4.85
C VAL A 45 -2.56 2.75 5.41
N GLU A 46 -2.94 2.78 6.68
CA GLU A 46 -3.40 4.00 7.35
C GLU A 46 -2.29 5.06 7.40
N LEU A 47 -1.04 4.66 7.62
CA LEU A 47 0.11 5.55 7.58
C LEU A 47 0.33 6.16 6.18
N LEU A 48 0.24 5.35 5.12
CA LEU A 48 0.31 5.84 3.73
C LEU A 48 -0.86 6.78 3.42
N ALA A 49 -2.05 6.44 3.90
CA ALA A 49 -3.24 7.26 3.72
C ALA A 49 -3.08 8.66 4.34
N VAL A 50 -2.42 8.76 5.49
CA VAL A 50 -2.07 10.06 6.12
C VAL A 50 -1.20 10.91 5.20
N ALA A 51 -0.25 10.31 4.49
CA ALA A 51 0.67 11.05 3.63
C ALA A 51 -0.04 11.79 2.49
N ILE A 52 -1.15 11.25 2.01
CA ILE A 52 -1.90 11.79 0.85
C ILE A 52 -3.28 12.35 1.21
N ARG A 53 -3.59 12.50 2.50
CA ARG A 53 -4.89 13.01 2.96
C ARG A 53 -5.28 14.37 2.38
N GLY A 54 -4.29 15.18 2.03
CA GLY A 54 -4.51 16.50 1.42
C GLY A 54 -4.68 16.50 -0.10
N LEU A 55 -4.67 15.36 -0.76
CA LEU A 55 -4.83 15.27 -2.21
C LEU A 55 -6.28 15.07 -2.65
N HIS A 56 -7.22 15.05 -1.71
CA HIS A 56 -8.66 14.87 -1.95
C HIS A 56 -9.03 13.62 -2.77
N LEU A 57 -8.24 12.56 -2.64
CA LEU A 57 -8.46 11.27 -3.29
C LEU A 57 -9.39 10.39 -2.45
N GLU A 58 -10.19 9.55 -3.12
CA GLU A 58 -10.90 8.49 -2.43
C GLU A 58 -9.94 7.35 -2.13
N GLN A 59 -9.79 7.00 -0.86
CA GLN A 59 -8.90 5.93 -0.42
C GLN A 59 -9.71 4.76 0.10
N VAL A 60 -9.36 3.56 -0.36
CA VAL A 60 -10.09 2.32 -0.07
C VAL A 60 -9.10 1.22 0.31
N PHE A 61 -9.41 0.47 1.35
CA PHE A 61 -8.70 -0.75 1.71
C PHE A 61 -9.50 -1.98 1.29
N VAL A 62 -8.83 -2.92 0.64
CA VAL A 62 -9.38 -4.21 0.27
C VAL A 62 -8.59 -5.32 0.98
N PRO A 63 -9.23 -6.10 1.86
CA PRO A 63 -8.56 -7.21 2.51
C PRO A 63 -8.25 -8.31 1.50
N LEU A 64 -7.00 -8.74 1.48
CA LEU A 64 -6.48 -9.66 0.49
C LEU A 64 -6.76 -9.13 -0.93
N LEU A 65 -7.56 -9.82 -1.72
CA LEU A 65 -8.00 -9.39 -3.05
C LEU A 65 -9.54 -9.35 -3.16
N ASP A 66 -10.23 -9.42 -2.03
CA ASP A 66 -11.70 -9.52 -1.98
C ASP A 66 -12.35 -8.12 -1.99
N GLU A 67 -12.61 -7.62 -3.19
CA GLU A 67 -13.23 -6.31 -3.41
C GLU A 67 -14.66 -6.20 -2.85
N THR A 68 -15.33 -7.32 -2.58
CA THR A 68 -16.65 -7.31 -1.93
C THR A 68 -16.59 -6.83 -0.48
N LYS A 69 -15.39 -6.87 0.12
CA LYS A 69 -15.10 -6.42 1.48
C LYS A 69 -14.36 -5.08 1.53
N ALA A 70 -14.37 -4.34 0.43
CA ALA A 70 -13.73 -3.04 0.35
C ALA A 70 -14.28 -2.06 1.40
N GLN A 71 -13.40 -1.37 2.10
CA GLN A 71 -13.72 -0.40 3.14
C GLN A 71 -13.09 0.95 2.83
N LYS A 72 -13.83 2.03 3.00
CA LYS A 72 -13.29 3.38 2.88
C LYS A 72 -12.31 3.71 3.98
N ILE A 73 -11.28 4.46 3.62
CA ILE A 73 -10.35 5.05 4.58
C ILE A 73 -10.72 6.52 4.73
N VAL A 74 -11.05 6.92 5.94
CA VAL A 74 -11.52 8.27 6.24
C VAL A 74 -10.73 8.90 7.38
N ASN A 75 -10.68 10.22 7.38
CA ASN A 75 -10.09 10.96 8.49
C ASN A 75 -11.09 11.07 9.65
N ILE A 76 -10.74 10.47 10.77
CA ILE A 76 -11.52 10.55 12.02
C ILE A 76 -10.94 11.69 12.86
N ASP A 77 -11.80 12.60 13.31
CA ASP A 77 -11.38 13.74 14.13
C ASP A 77 -10.58 13.28 15.35
N LYS A 78 -9.44 13.94 15.59
CA LYS A 78 -8.48 13.66 16.67
C LYS A 78 -7.86 12.25 16.67
N ILE A 79 -8.12 11.43 15.65
CA ILE A 79 -7.55 10.09 15.51
C ILE A 79 -6.67 10.00 14.26
N GLY A 80 -7.13 10.50 13.12
CA GLY A 80 -6.43 10.43 11.85
C GLY A 80 -7.08 9.48 10.85
N MET A 81 -6.32 9.11 9.82
CA MET A 81 -6.82 8.24 8.76
C MET A 81 -7.00 6.81 9.25
N GLN A 82 -8.21 6.28 9.04
CA GLN A 82 -8.53 4.91 9.45
C GLN A 82 -9.42 4.19 8.43
N VAL A 83 -9.23 2.86 8.33
CA VAL A 83 -10.09 1.95 7.57
C VAL A 83 -11.42 1.78 8.33
N ARG A 84 -12.26 2.79 8.29
CA ARG A 84 -13.51 2.85 9.08
C ARG A 84 -14.66 3.58 8.38
N GLY A 85 -14.49 3.92 7.12
CA GLY A 85 -15.51 4.70 6.39
C GLY A 85 -16.72 3.90 5.92
N GLY A 86 -16.81 2.63 6.28
CA GLY A 86 -17.87 1.72 5.82
C GLY A 86 -17.58 1.16 4.41
N PRO A 87 -18.44 0.26 3.94
CA PRO A 87 -18.25 -0.41 2.66
C PRO A 87 -18.31 0.55 1.47
N THR A 88 -17.61 0.22 0.41
CA THR A 88 -17.76 0.84 -0.89
C THR A 88 -18.07 -0.22 -1.94
N GLU A 89 -19.08 0.02 -2.74
CA GLU A 89 -19.46 -0.85 -3.85
C GLU A 89 -18.86 -0.37 -5.18
N HIS A 90 -18.39 0.87 -5.22
CA HIS A 90 -17.81 1.46 -6.41
C HIS A 90 -16.30 1.26 -6.42
N ILE A 91 -15.82 0.38 -7.30
CA ILE A 91 -14.41 0.06 -7.50
C ILE A 91 -14.00 0.53 -8.90
N ASN A 92 -13.29 1.64 -8.96
CA ASN A 92 -12.73 2.20 -10.20
C ASN A 92 -11.40 2.92 -9.93
N PRO A 93 -10.36 2.17 -9.58
CA PRO A 93 -9.08 2.75 -9.17
C PRO A 93 -8.35 3.42 -10.33
N LYS A 94 -7.60 4.46 -9.99
CA LYS A 94 -6.52 5.02 -10.82
C LYS A 94 -5.16 4.49 -10.36
N VAL A 95 -5.07 4.14 -9.08
CA VAL A 95 -3.85 3.62 -8.47
C VAL A 95 -4.18 2.41 -7.61
N LEU A 96 -3.40 1.35 -7.77
CA LEU A 96 -3.39 0.17 -6.90
C LEU A 96 -2.13 0.20 -6.05
N VAL A 97 -2.29 0.02 -4.76
CA VAL A 97 -1.18 -0.14 -3.82
C VAL A 97 -1.19 -1.57 -3.30
N ILE A 98 -0.18 -2.33 -3.67
CA ILE A 98 -0.02 -3.73 -3.29
C ILE A 98 0.92 -3.81 -2.08
N MET A 99 0.39 -4.31 -0.97
CA MET A 99 1.16 -4.42 0.26
C MET A 99 1.93 -5.76 0.33
N GLY A 100 3.16 -5.70 0.80
CA GLY A 100 4.05 -6.86 0.88
C GLY A 100 3.55 -8.00 1.78
N GLY A 101 2.63 -7.72 2.70
CA GLY A 101 1.99 -8.75 3.50
C GLY A 101 1.25 -9.81 2.67
N LEU A 102 0.80 -9.46 1.46
CA LEU A 102 0.20 -10.42 0.54
C LEU A 102 1.19 -11.47 0.02
N ALA A 103 2.48 -11.14 0.03
CA ALA A 103 3.55 -12.03 -0.42
C ALA A 103 4.16 -12.88 0.71
N MET A 104 3.65 -12.74 1.94
CA MET A 104 4.10 -13.58 3.05
C MET A 104 3.79 -15.06 2.81
N PRO A 105 4.58 -15.99 3.40
CA PRO A 105 4.26 -17.41 3.36
C PRO A 105 2.86 -17.72 3.88
N ASN A 106 2.22 -18.74 3.33
CA ASN A 106 0.90 -19.24 3.74
C ASN A 106 -0.29 -18.28 3.49
N MET A 107 -0.13 -17.27 2.65
CA MET A 107 -1.25 -16.47 2.18
C MET A 107 -2.13 -17.27 1.20
N PRO A 108 -3.47 -17.10 1.26
CA PRO A 108 -4.41 -17.83 0.42
C PRO A 108 -4.52 -17.22 -1.00
N LEU A 109 -3.43 -16.70 -1.52
CA LEU A 109 -3.34 -16.07 -2.84
C LEU A 109 -1.91 -16.17 -3.37
N THR A 110 -1.77 -16.00 -4.69
CA THR A 110 -0.50 -16.06 -5.38
C THR A 110 -0.18 -14.75 -6.10
N LYS A 111 1.05 -14.60 -6.56
CA LYS A 111 1.45 -13.48 -7.43
C LYS A 111 0.65 -13.42 -8.73
N ASN A 112 0.19 -14.56 -9.23
CA ASN A 112 -0.63 -14.61 -10.44
C ASN A 112 -2.04 -14.05 -10.19
N ASP A 113 -2.62 -14.29 -9.02
CA ASP A 113 -3.91 -13.71 -8.64
C ASP A 113 -3.82 -12.17 -8.60
N VAL A 114 -2.72 -11.63 -8.07
CA VAL A 114 -2.47 -10.19 -8.06
C VAL A 114 -2.24 -9.64 -9.47
N LYS A 115 -1.51 -10.37 -10.32
CA LYS A 115 -1.32 -10.00 -11.72
C LYS A 115 -2.66 -9.92 -12.47
N GLU A 116 -3.52 -10.91 -12.28
CA GLU A 116 -4.87 -10.95 -12.89
C GLU A 116 -5.72 -9.77 -12.38
N LEU A 117 -5.67 -9.47 -11.08
CA LEU A 117 -6.33 -8.31 -10.49
C LEU A 117 -5.90 -7.01 -11.18
N ILE A 118 -4.59 -6.80 -11.34
CA ILE A 118 -4.05 -5.61 -11.99
C ILE A 118 -4.53 -5.51 -13.43
N GLN A 119 -4.47 -6.63 -14.17
CA GLN A 119 -4.93 -6.68 -15.57
C GLN A 119 -6.42 -6.38 -15.71
N ARG A 120 -7.24 -6.84 -14.78
CA ARG A 120 -8.68 -6.59 -14.77
C ARG A 120 -9.03 -5.10 -14.64
N HIS A 121 -8.22 -4.35 -13.90
CA HIS A 121 -8.41 -2.90 -13.73
C HIS A 121 -7.87 -2.07 -14.90
N GLY A 122 -7.16 -2.67 -15.84
CA GLY A 122 -6.71 -2.01 -17.07
C GLY A 122 -5.60 -0.98 -16.84
N LYS A 123 -5.84 0.25 -17.29
CA LYS A 123 -4.83 1.32 -17.20
C LYS A 123 -4.80 1.94 -15.81
N VAL A 124 -4.09 1.32 -14.91
CA VAL A 124 -3.86 1.79 -13.53
C VAL A 124 -2.37 1.95 -13.26
N LYS A 125 -2.02 2.77 -12.30
CA LYS A 125 -0.67 2.83 -11.74
C LYS A 125 -0.55 1.84 -10.60
N VAL A 126 0.56 1.13 -10.52
CA VAL A 126 0.77 0.08 -9.52
C VAL A 126 1.94 0.44 -8.62
N ILE A 127 1.66 0.57 -7.34
CA ILE A 127 2.65 0.83 -6.30
C ILE A 127 2.82 -0.43 -5.45
N GLY A 128 4.05 -0.86 -5.25
CA GLY A 128 4.39 -1.89 -4.27
C GLY A 128 4.95 -1.27 -3.01
N VAL A 129 4.46 -1.67 -1.84
CA VAL A 129 5.02 -1.30 -0.54
C VAL A 129 5.26 -2.54 0.28
N CYS A 130 6.51 -2.87 0.52
CA CYS A 130 6.87 -4.03 1.33
C CYS A 130 7.98 -3.71 2.34
N PHE A 131 8.25 -4.67 3.19
CA PHE A 131 9.28 -4.60 4.21
C PHE A 131 10.21 -5.81 4.08
N MET A 132 11.49 -5.60 4.38
CA MET A 132 12.50 -6.66 4.47
C MET A 132 12.62 -7.51 3.18
N ASN A 133 12.53 -6.86 2.02
CA ASN A 133 12.62 -7.47 0.69
C ASN A 133 11.56 -8.57 0.43
N MET A 134 10.35 -8.41 0.95
CA MET A 134 9.33 -9.46 0.87
C MET A 134 8.95 -9.81 -0.58
N PHE A 135 8.78 -8.83 -1.45
CA PHE A 135 8.45 -9.10 -2.86
C PHE A 135 9.56 -9.83 -3.60
N GLU A 136 10.82 -9.48 -3.34
CA GLU A 136 11.96 -10.15 -3.93
C GLU A 136 12.09 -11.60 -3.44
N LYS A 137 12.01 -11.81 -2.11
CA LYS A 137 12.07 -13.14 -1.49
C LYS A 137 10.96 -14.08 -1.99
N ALA A 138 9.78 -13.55 -2.25
CA ALA A 138 8.66 -14.31 -2.78
C ALA A 138 8.65 -14.41 -4.31
N CYS A 139 9.67 -13.89 -5.00
CA CYS A 139 9.78 -13.87 -6.47
C CYS A 139 8.59 -13.19 -7.16
N TRP A 140 8.05 -12.12 -6.57
CA TRP A 140 6.95 -11.36 -7.17
C TRP A 140 7.42 -10.39 -8.25
N LEU A 141 8.67 -9.92 -8.17
CA LEU A 141 9.23 -8.94 -9.10
C LEU A 141 9.38 -9.48 -10.53
N ASP A 142 9.44 -10.80 -10.69
CA ASP A 142 9.47 -11.46 -12.00
C ASP A 142 8.11 -11.46 -12.70
N THR A 143 7.03 -11.21 -11.96
CA THR A 143 5.66 -11.38 -12.43
C THR A 143 4.88 -10.06 -12.45
N ILE A 144 5.14 -9.19 -11.48
CA ILE A 144 4.44 -7.92 -11.28
C ILE A 144 5.40 -6.78 -11.56
N SER A 145 5.01 -5.89 -12.45
CA SER A 145 5.72 -4.63 -12.70
C SER A 145 5.10 -3.53 -11.86
N PHE A 146 5.91 -2.90 -11.02
CA PHE A 146 5.52 -1.75 -10.21
C PHE A 146 5.99 -0.44 -10.86
N ASP A 147 5.11 0.56 -10.95
CA ASP A 147 5.50 1.93 -11.35
C ASP A 147 6.34 2.62 -10.26
N LEU A 148 6.04 2.32 -9.01
CA LEU A 148 6.84 2.68 -7.84
C LEU A 148 6.93 1.49 -6.90
N MET A 149 8.12 1.15 -6.44
CA MET A 149 8.31 0.15 -5.41
C MET A 149 9.05 0.76 -4.22
N ILE A 150 8.46 0.63 -3.05
CA ILE A 150 9.03 1.05 -1.77
C ILE A 150 9.29 -0.21 -0.96
N ASP A 151 10.55 -0.46 -0.65
CA ASP A 151 10.97 -1.53 0.25
C ASP A 151 11.69 -0.94 1.45
N ALA A 152 11.17 -1.17 2.63
CA ALA A 152 11.73 -0.62 3.87
C ALA A 152 12.33 -1.71 4.75
N THR A 153 13.54 -1.47 5.21
CA THR A 153 14.21 -2.32 6.19
C THR A 153 14.25 -1.64 7.55
N ILE A 154 13.68 -2.28 8.57
CA ILE A 154 13.72 -1.81 9.95
C ILE A 154 14.90 -2.52 10.62
N ASP A 155 16.06 -1.84 10.66
CA ASP A 155 17.31 -2.37 11.17
C ASP A 155 18.29 -1.21 11.49
N PRO A 156 18.88 -1.14 12.68
CA PRO A 156 18.63 -2.00 13.84
C PRO A 156 17.38 -1.64 14.65
N VAL A 157 16.91 -2.60 15.45
CA VAL A 157 15.94 -2.35 16.51
C VAL A 157 16.66 -2.49 17.85
N THR A 158 16.70 -1.41 18.63
CA THR A 158 17.35 -1.42 19.96
C THR A 158 16.30 -1.64 21.03
N VAL A 159 16.54 -2.64 21.88
CA VAL A 159 15.71 -2.95 23.03
C VAL A 159 16.55 -2.82 24.30
N THR A 160 16.06 -2.02 25.25
CA THR A 160 16.73 -1.82 26.55
C THR A 160 15.86 -2.37 27.66
N TRP A 161 16.39 -3.28 28.44
CA TRP A 161 15.72 -3.86 29.58
C TRP A 161 16.20 -3.17 30.86
N LYS A 162 15.30 -2.85 31.76
CA LYS A 162 15.67 -2.44 33.12
C LYS A 162 16.03 -3.71 33.90
N GLU A 163 17.23 -3.75 34.45
CA GLU A 163 17.61 -4.80 35.38
C GLU A 163 16.78 -4.67 36.70
N SER A 164 16.31 -5.78 37.25
CA SER A 164 15.56 -5.86 38.49
C SER A 164 16.45 -5.75 39.72
#